data_b7f1555096780129fb11e1858aef587e
#
_entry.id   b7f1555096780129fb11e1858aef587e
#
_cell.length_a   1.000
_cell.length_b   1.000
_cell.length_c   1.000
_cell.angle_alpha   90.00
_cell.angle_beta   90.00
_cell.angle_gamma   90.00
#
_symmetry.space_group_name_H-M   'P 1'
#
loop_
_entity.id
_entity.type
_entity.pdbx_description
1 polymer ?
#
loop_
_entity_poly.entity_id
_entity_poly.type
_entity_poly.pdbx_seq_one_letter_code
_entity_poly.pdbx_strand_id
1 'polypeptide(L)'
;KGLRPISQDVLSVWDDLVYHEYGMPTSQEECDALGVTCQGGNSVVLRNHGLLTVGATIPGALRRMYMLERACEVEVIARGMNEEPDPIDPDVIRQYGERARQQRANPEYGMTYWKAALRQIEGKGTDW
;
A
#
# COMPACT_ATOMS: atom_id res chain seq x y z
N LYS A 1 -16.39 2.86 1.93
CA LYS A 1 -16.05 2.27 0.61
C LYS A 1 -14.54 2.12 0.54
N GLY A 2 -14.05 1.01 -0.04
CA GLY A 2 -12.61 0.75 -0.20
C GLY A 2 -12.06 1.20 -1.55
N LEU A 3 -10.78 0.90 -1.80
CA LEU A 3 -10.13 1.05 -3.11
C LEU A 3 -10.78 0.09 -4.12
N ARG A 4 -10.78 0.49 -5.39
CA ARG A 4 -11.23 -0.32 -6.53
C ARG A 4 -10.02 -0.73 -7.38
N PRO A 5 -10.04 -1.89 -8.04
CA PRO A 5 -8.95 -2.34 -8.92
C PRO A 5 -9.03 -1.62 -10.28
N ILE A 6 -8.78 -0.30 -10.29
CA ILE A 6 -8.90 0.59 -11.46
C ILE A 6 -7.57 1.15 -11.97
N SER A 7 -6.46 0.77 -11.33
CA SER A 7 -5.11 1.20 -11.75
C SER A 7 -4.07 0.12 -11.49
N GLN A 8 -2.94 0.23 -12.17
CA GLN A 8 -1.81 -0.67 -11.94
C GLN A 8 -1.22 -0.51 -10.52
N ASP A 9 -1.30 0.70 -9.95
CA ASP A 9 -0.75 0.97 -8.62
C ASP A 9 -1.48 0.16 -7.55
N VAL A 10 -2.81 0.14 -7.59
CA VAL A 10 -3.59 -0.67 -6.65
C VAL A 10 -3.37 -2.17 -6.86
N LEU A 11 -3.19 -2.64 -8.09
CA LEU A 11 -2.91 -4.05 -8.36
C LEU A 11 -1.60 -4.52 -7.74
N SER A 12 -0.63 -3.62 -7.53
CA SER A 12 0.65 -3.94 -6.89
C SER A 12 0.53 -4.33 -5.41
N VAL A 13 -0.59 -3.98 -4.78
CA VAL A 13 -0.89 -4.26 -3.37
C VAL A 13 -2.25 -4.97 -3.18
N TRP A 14 -3.00 -5.24 -4.24
CA TRP A 14 -4.38 -5.70 -4.20
C TRP A 14 -4.58 -7.00 -3.43
N ASP A 15 -3.72 -7.99 -3.66
CA ASP A 15 -3.76 -9.29 -3.00
C ASP A 15 -3.25 -9.28 -1.55
N ASP A 16 -2.77 -8.13 -1.08
CA ASP A 16 -2.09 -7.89 0.19
C ASP A 16 -2.74 -6.69 0.93
N LEU A 17 -3.89 -6.21 0.40
CA LEU A 17 -4.62 -5.05 0.89
C LEU A 17 -5.66 -5.46 1.92
N VAL A 18 -5.58 -4.88 3.10
CA VAL A 18 -6.57 -5.04 4.17
C VAL A 18 -7.01 -3.69 4.73
N TYR A 19 -8.13 -3.70 5.45
CA TYR A 19 -8.69 -2.51 6.09
C TYR A 19 -8.77 -2.73 7.59
N HIS A 20 -8.41 -1.71 8.35
CA HIS A 20 -8.54 -1.67 9.80
C HIS A 20 -9.52 -0.57 10.20
N GLU A 21 -10.50 -0.90 11.03
CA GLU A 21 -11.46 0.08 11.51
C GLU A 21 -10.80 1.05 12.51
N TYR A 22 -11.34 2.27 12.60
CA TYR A 22 -10.81 3.27 13.51
C TYR A 22 -11.08 2.88 14.96
N GLY A 23 -10.01 2.83 15.76
CA GLY A 23 -10.05 2.55 17.20
C GLY A 23 -9.21 3.54 18.00
N MET A 24 -9.19 3.39 19.31
CA MET A 24 -8.40 4.24 20.22
C MET A 24 -6.92 3.82 20.19
N PRO A 25 -6.02 4.59 19.59
CA PRO A 25 -4.65 4.14 19.27
C PRO A 25 -3.74 3.91 20.48
N THR A 26 -4.23 4.13 21.68
CA THR A 26 -3.47 3.99 22.93
C THR A 26 -3.89 2.79 23.78
N SER A 27 -4.89 2.02 23.36
CA SER A 27 -5.32 0.82 24.09
C SER A 27 -4.56 -0.42 23.64
N GLN A 28 -4.30 -1.35 24.56
CA GLN A 28 -3.69 -2.65 24.23
C GLN A 28 -4.59 -3.46 23.29
N GLU A 29 -5.89 -3.38 23.49
CA GLU A 29 -6.89 -4.05 22.65
C GLU A 29 -6.80 -3.61 21.19
N GLU A 30 -6.59 -2.32 20.95
CA GLU A 30 -6.43 -1.78 19.60
C GLU A 30 -5.10 -2.22 18.97
N CYS A 31 -4.02 -2.24 19.74
CA CYS A 31 -2.74 -2.77 19.27
C CYS A 31 -2.84 -4.25 18.85
N ASP A 32 -3.54 -5.04 19.66
CA ASP A 32 -3.76 -6.47 19.37
C ASP A 32 -4.66 -6.65 18.14
N ALA A 33 -5.74 -5.86 18.01
CA ALA A 33 -6.63 -5.87 16.85
C ALA A 33 -5.89 -5.47 15.56
N LEU A 34 -5.03 -4.45 15.61
CA LEU A 34 -4.18 -4.06 14.49
C LEU A 34 -3.19 -5.18 14.13
N GLY A 35 -2.59 -5.82 15.13
CA GLY A 35 -1.73 -6.99 14.93
C GLY A 35 -2.44 -8.12 14.18
N VAL A 36 -3.68 -8.43 14.55
CA VAL A 36 -4.52 -9.42 13.85
C VAL A 36 -4.80 -8.98 12.40
N THR A 37 -5.14 -7.71 12.19
CA THR A 37 -5.36 -7.16 10.83
C THR A 37 -4.12 -7.35 9.95
N CYS A 38 -2.93 -7.08 10.48
CA CYS A 38 -1.66 -7.22 9.76
C CYS A 38 -1.30 -8.68 9.43
N GLN A 39 -1.92 -9.67 10.07
CA GLN A 39 -1.78 -11.08 9.66
C GLN A 39 -2.51 -11.37 8.34
N GLY A 40 -3.55 -10.59 8.02
CA GLY A 40 -4.31 -10.73 6.79
C GLY A 40 -3.68 -10.05 5.57
N GLY A 41 -2.77 -9.10 5.78
CA GLY A 41 -2.08 -8.37 4.69
C GLY A 41 -1.12 -7.31 5.21
N ASN A 42 -0.19 -6.93 4.35
CA ASN A 42 0.90 -6.00 4.68
C ASN A 42 0.69 -4.57 4.13
N SER A 43 -0.43 -4.33 3.46
CA SER A 43 -0.85 -3.04 2.94
C SER A 43 -2.18 -2.70 3.59
N VAL A 44 -2.17 -1.85 4.60
CA VAL A 44 -3.31 -1.58 5.48
C VAL A 44 -3.83 -0.17 5.27
N VAL A 45 -5.13 -0.04 5.00
CA VAL A 45 -5.84 1.24 5.09
C VAL A 45 -6.44 1.34 6.49
N LEU A 46 -5.90 2.24 7.29
CA LEU A 46 -6.43 2.60 8.60
C LEU A 46 -7.55 3.61 8.39
N ARG A 47 -8.80 3.20 8.56
CA ARG A 47 -9.97 4.06 8.29
C ARG A 47 -9.93 5.33 9.13
N ASN A 48 -10.17 6.47 8.49
CA ASN A 48 -10.14 7.81 9.09
C ASN A 48 -8.80 8.19 9.77
N HIS A 49 -7.73 7.45 9.50
CA HIS A 49 -6.41 7.71 10.09
C HIS A 49 -5.33 7.86 9.01
N GLY A 50 -5.13 6.85 8.16
CA GLY A 50 -4.06 6.88 7.17
C GLY A 50 -3.72 5.50 6.63
N LEU A 51 -2.46 5.29 6.33
CA LEU A 51 -1.94 4.07 5.73
C LEU A 51 -0.84 3.45 6.61
N LEU A 52 -0.77 2.12 6.61
CA LEU A 52 0.31 1.37 7.24
C LEU A 52 0.80 0.30 6.28
N THR A 53 2.12 0.14 6.16
CA THR A 53 2.69 -0.96 5.38
C THR A 53 3.76 -1.69 6.15
N VAL A 54 3.78 -3.00 5.98
CA VAL A 54 4.75 -3.90 6.60
C VAL A 54 5.58 -4.57 5.50
N GLY A 55 6.83 -4.86 5.76
CA GLY A 55 7.72 -5.54 4.83
C GLY A 55 8.84 -6.26 5.55
N ALA A 56 9.39 -7.30 4.91
CA ALA A 56 10.58 -7.99 5.38
C ALA A 56 11.82 -7.05 5.44
N THR A 57 11.77 -5.97 4.66
CA THR A 57 12.81 -4.94 4.61
C THR A 57 12.19 -3.55 4.54
N ILE A 58 12.92 -2.52 5.01
CA ILE A 58 12.50 -1.11 4.90
C ILE A 58 12.25 -0.70 3.43
N PRO A 59 13.13 -1.04 2.45
CA PRO A 59 12.86 -0.78 1.05
C PRO A 59 11.56 -1.42 0.54
N GLY A 60 11.25 -2.63 0.99
CA GLY A 60 10.01 -3.33 0.64
C GLY A 60 8.76 -2.65 1.20
N ALA A 61 8.81 -2.23 2.47
CA ALA A 61 7.74 -1.48 3.12
C ALA A 61 7.53 -0.11 2.45
N LEU A 62 8.61 0.62 2.15
CA LEU A 62 8.56 1.91 1.44
C LEU A 62 7.90 1.76 0.07
N ARG A 63 8.26 0.74 -0.71
CA ARG A 63 7.65 0.52 -2.02
C ARG A 63 6.14 0.24 -1.91
N ARG A 64 5.71 -0.57 -0.93
CA ARG A 64 4.28 -0.79 -0.66
C ARG A 64 3.57 0.52 -0.33
N MET A 65 4.16 1.33 0.57
CA MET A 65 3.59 2.62 0.94
C MET A 65 3.42 3.52 -0.28
N TYR A 66 4.44 3.63 -1.12
CA TYR A 66 4.37 4.41 -2.35
C TYR A 66 3.22 3.96 -3.28
N MET A 67 3.08 2.64 -3.49
CA MET A 67 2.01 2.10 -4.34
C MET A 67 0.63 2.28 -3.72
N LEU A 68 0.49 2.10 -2.42
CA LEU A 68 -0.76 2.26 -1.70
C LEU A 68 -1.21 3.73 -1.69
N GLU A 69 -0.29 4.66 -1.48
CA GLU A 69 -0.56 6.11 -1.54
C GLU A 69 -1.02 6.51 -2.94
N ARG A 70 -0.31 6.07 -3.98
CA ARG A 70 -0.71 6.30 -5.38
C ARG A 70 -2.08 5.71 -5.70
N ALA A 71 -2.37 4.51 -5.21
CA ALA A 71 -3.69 3.89 -5.38
C ALA A 71 -4.80 4.71 -4.73
N CYS A 72 -4.56 5.27 -3.54
CA CYS A 72 -5.50 6.16 -2.85
C CYS A 72 -5.71 7.46 -3.64
N GLU A 73 -4.64 8.05 -4.16
CA GLU A 73 -4.71 9.28 -4.97
C GLU A 73 -5.56 9.04 -6.24
N VAL A 74 -5.29 7.96 -6.98
CA VAL A 74 -6.07 7.58 -8.17
C VAL A 74 -7.54 7.36 -7.81
N GLU A 75 -7.83 6.68 -6.69
CA GLU A 75 -9.19 6.43 -6.24
C GLU A 75 -9.93 7.74 -5.90
N VAL A 76 -9.26 8.69 -5.24
CA VAL A 76 -9.85 10.01 -4.92
C VAL A 76 -10.16 10.78 -6.19
N ILE A 77 -9.24 10.81 -7.16
CA ILE A 77 -9.44 11.46 -8.46
C ILE A 77 -10.62 10.79 -9.20
N ALA A 78 -10.63 9.46 -9.28
CA ALA A 78 -11.67 8.72 -9.97
C ALA A 78 -13.07 8.92 -9.37
N ARG A 79 -13.16 9.09 -8.04
CA ARG A 79 -14.44 9.43 -7.37
C ARG A 79 -14.93 10.84 -7.67
N GLY A 80 -14.05 11.74 -8.06
CA GLY A 80 -14.39 13.09 -8.48
C GLY A 80 -14.79 13.19 -9.96
N MET A 81 -14.63 12.13 -10.74
CA MET A 81 -15.04 12.08 -12.14
C MET A 81 -16.55 11.87 -12.28
N ASN A 82 -17.14 12.36 -13.37
CA ASN A 82 -18.55 12.15 -13.68
C ASN A 82 -18.83 10.77 -14.31
N GLU A 83 -17.79 10.04 -14.67
CA GLU A 83 -17.88 8.73 -15.31
C GLU A 83 -17.14 7.68 -14.45
N GLU A 84 -17.68 6.46 -14.42
CA GLU A 84 -16.99 5.35 -13.77
C GLU A 84 -15.80 4.90 -14.63
N PRO A 85 -14.63 4.64 -14.01
CA PRO A 85 -13.50 4.06 -14.73
C PRO A 85 -13.84 2.69 -15.31
N ASP A 86 -13.29 2.38 -16.47
CA ASP A 86 -13.38 1.04 -17.05
C ASP A 86 -12.84 -0.02 -16.08
N PRO A 87 -13.57 -1.12 -15.87
CA PRO A 87 -13.10 -2.18 -14.98
C PRO A 87 -11.92 -2.93 -15.59
N ILE A 88 -10.92 -3.26 -14.76
CA ILE A 88 -9.86 -4.17 -15.16
C ILE A 88 -10.41 -5.61 -15.15
N ASP A 89 -10.06 -6.37 -16.17
CA ASP A 89 -10.45 -7.77 -16.31
C ASP A 89 -10.04 -8.58 -15.04
N PRO A 90 -10.96 -9.35 -14.44
CA PRO A 90 -10.67 -10.15 -13.24
C PRO A 90 -9.50 -11.12 -13.40
N ASP A 91 -9.29 -11.69 -14.58
CA ASP A 91 -8.16 -12.58 -14.85
C ASP A 91 -6.84 -11.81 -14.86
N VAL A 92 -6.83 -10.58 -15.37
CA VAL A 92 -5.67 -9.69 -15.30
C VAL A 92 -5.35 -9.33 -13.85
N ILE A 93 -6.38 -9.01 -13.04
CA ILE A 93 -6.21 -8.73 -11.60
C ILE A 93 -5.56 -9.92 -10.90
N ARG A 94 -6.07 -11.13 -11.13
CA ARG A 94 -5.52 -12.37 -10.54
C ARG A 94 -4.08 -12.62 -10.95
N GLN A 95 -3.77 -12.57 -12.26
CA GLN A 95 -2.41 -12.79 -12.78
C GLN A 95 -1.43 -11.74 -12.25
N TYR A 96 -1.86 -10.48 -12.15
CA TYR A 96 -1.04 -9.42 -11.60
C TYR A 96 -0.73 -9.64 -10.12
N GLY A 97 -1.72 -10.07 -9.33
CA GLY A 97 -1.54 -10.41 -7.92
C GLY A 97 -0.51 -11.53 -7.70
N GLU A 98 -0.58 -12.60 -8.51
CA GLU A 98 0.40 -13.69 -8.48
C GLU A 98 1.82 -13.17 -8.78
N ARG A 99 1.97 -12.36 -9.81
CA ARG A 99 3.25 -11.74 -10.17
C ARG A 99 3.75 -10.77 -9.09
N ALA A 100 2.88 -9.95 -8.52
CA ALA A 100 3.23 -9.03 -7.45
C ALA A 100 3.74 -9.79 -6.21
N ARG A 101 3.10 -10.91 -5.87
CA ARG A 101 3.54 -11.79 -4.77
C ARG A 101 4.94 -12.35 -5.01
N GLN A 102 5.21 -12.83 -6.23
CA GLN A 102 6.55 -13.31 -6.61
C GLN A 102 7.60 -12.20 -6.53
N GLN A 103 7.28 -10.98 -6.99
CA GLN A 103 8.18 -9.84 -6.89
C GLN A 103 8.49 -9.47 -5.44
N ARG A 104 7.49 -9.51 -4.55
CA ARG A 104 7.66 -9.19 -3.13
C ARG A 104 8.51 -10.23 -2.38
N ALA A 105 8.60 -11.45 -2.88
CA ALA A 105 9.48 -12.48 -2.34
C ALA A 105 10.96 -12.26 -2.68
N ASN A 106 11.28 -11.38 -3.64
CA ASN A 106 12.66 -11.05 -3.99
C ASN A 106 13.29 -10.18 -2.89
N PRO A 107 14.49 -10.53 -2.35
CA PRO A 107 15.20 -9.71 -1.37
C PRO A 107 15.48 -8.27 -1.83
N GLU A 108 15.65 -8.05 -3.13
CA GLU A 108 15.87 -6.73 -3.72
C GLU A 108 14.57 -5.92 -3.94
N TYR A 109 13.43 -6.47 -3.52
CA TYR A 109 12.15 -5.77 -3.67
C TYR A 109 12.18 -4.40 -2.97
N GLY A 110 11.86 -3.36 -3.72
CA GLY A 110 11.84 -1.98 -3.22
C GLY A 110 13.18 -1.24 -3.31
N MET A 111 14.31 -1.90 -3.57
CA MET A 111 15.63 -1.26 -3.58
C MET A 111 15.77 -0.11 -4.58
N THR A 112 15.12 -0.18 -5.73
CA THR A 112 15.12 0.93 -6.71
C THR A 112 14.46 2.18 -6.14
N TYR A 113 13.30 2.01 -5.48
CA TYR A 113 12.57 3.09 -4.81
C TYR A 113 13.35 3.66 -3.63
N TRP A 114 13.96 2.77 -2.83
CA TRP A 114 14.80 3.16 -1.70
C TRP A 114 15.98 4.03 -2.12
N LYS A 115 16.74 3.58 -3.12
CA LYS A 115 17.87 4.35 -3.68
C LYS A 115 17.42 5.69 -4.27
N ALA A 116 16.24 5.75 -4.89
CA ALA A 116 15.69 7.00 -5.40
C ALA A 116 15.30 7.96 -4.25
N ALA A 117 14.69 7.45 -3.19
CA ALA A 117 14.35 8.25 -2.01
C ALA A 117 15.60 8.80 -1.31
N LEU A 118 16.64 7.96 -1.14
CA LEU A 118 17.91 8.41 -0.56
C LEU A 118 18.53 9.57 -1.35
N ARG A 119 18.56 9.47 -2.69
CA ARG A 119 19.08 10.57 -3.53
C ARG A 119 18.31 11.88 -3.37
N GLN A 120 17.02 11.85 -3.01
CA GLN A 120 16.23 13.06 -2.79
C GLN A 120 16.61 13.80 -1.50
N ILE A 121 17.17 13.09 -0.52
CA ILE A 121 17.60 13.67 0.76
C ILE A 121 19.12 13.90 0.81
N GLU A 122 19.89 13.31 -0.10
CA GLU A 122 21.32 13.59 -0.24
C GLU A 122 21.52 15.08 -0.53
N GLY A 123 22.33 15.74 0.30
CA GLY A 123 22.61 17.19 0.19
C GLY A 123 21.54 18.12 0.78
N LYS A 124 20.42 17.59 1.27
CA LYS A 124 19.53 18.33 2.17
C LYS A 124 20.05 18.07 3.58
N GLY A 125 20.67 19.09 4.21
CA GLY A 125 21.16 18.96 5.56
C GLY A 125 20.07 18.39 6.46
N THR A 126 20.38 17.28 7.13
CA THR A 126 19.52 16.69 8.16
C THR A 126 19.79 17.43 9.47
N ASP A 127 19.38 18.67 9.55
CA ASP A 127 19.31 19.40 10.81
C ASP A 127 18.02 18.94 11.54
N TRP A 128 18.16 17.81 12.26
CA TRP A 128 17.15 17.28 13.20
C TRP A 128 17.51 17.75 14.60
#